data_ab3fae8122f17f406b7a909d8b04b529
#
_entry.id   ab3fae8122f17f406b7a909d8b04b529
#
_cell.length_a   1.000
_cell.length_b   1.000
_cell.length_c   1.000
_cell.angle_alpha   90.00
_cell.angle_beta   90.00
_cell.angle_gamma   90.00
#
_symmetry.space_group_name_H-M   'P 1'
#
loop_
_entity.id
_entity.type
_entity.pdbx_description
1 polymer ?
#
loop_
_entity_poly.entity_id
_entity_poly.type
_entity_poly.pdbx_seq_one_letter_code
_entity_poly.pdbx_strand_id
1 'polypeptide(L)'
;MDVSQSLASLIEIVWLDFLLSGDNAVMLALVTRALPQEQRRPGVLLGTALFILLRIVFAFALLAYAGLPGVGLLGAALLIWAAFSLGARDEAAPPNAPRRTISAALLACLAMDAPLALQNMVAVQAAAQGSRPLVQIGLALSIPLLALGSAQFITVLRKPPLLWAGAGLLGWLAGRLAASDALVLASPAPQDVLRDFAPPAAALSTMLLAYVFSRGRRVKGPKI
;
A
#
# COMPACT_ATOMS: atom_id res chain seq x y z
N MET A 1 -21.87 -1.44 -13.03
CA MET A 1 -21.67 -0.72 -11.76
C MET A 1 -22.46 0.57 -11.84
N ASP A 2 -23.20 0.88 -10.79
CA ASP A 2 -23.91 2.16 -10.69
C ASP A 2 -22.91 3.31 -10.50
N VAL A 3 -23.28 4.51 -10.93
CA VAL A 3 -22.43 5.71 -10.83
C VAL A 3 -21.95 5.94 -9.38
N SER A 4 -22.86 5.71 -8.41
CA SER A 4 -22.56 5.83 -6.98
C SER A 4 -21.49 4.84 -6.50
N GLN A 5 -21.54 3.59 -6.97
CA GLN A 5 -20.54 2.56 -6.64
C GLN A 5 -19.19 2.88 -7.28
N SER A 6 -19.19 3.37 -8.52
CA SER A 6 -17.95 3.78 -9.21
C SER A 6 -17.29 4.96 -8.51
N LEU A 7 -18.08 5.93 -8.03
CA LEU A 7 -17.56 7.08 -7.28
C LEU A 7 -17.00 6.67 -5.92
N ALA A 8 -17.68 5.78 -5.19
CA ALA A 8 -17.18 5.25 -3.93
C ALA A 8 -15.85 4.50 -4.12
N SER A 9 -15.77 3.62 -5.11
CA SER A 9 -14.52 2.92 -5.45
C SER A 9 -13.40 3.88 -5.85
N LEU A 10 -13.70 4.94 -6.57
CA LEU A 10 -12.71 5.96 -6.93
C LEU A 10 -12.17 6.68 -5.69
N ILE A 11 -13.04 7.06 -4.75
CA ILE A 11 -12.63 7.68 -3.48
C ILE A 11 -11.76 6.70 -2.66
N GLU A 12 -12.15 5.42 -2.58
CA GLU A 12 -11.34 4.38 -1.93
C GLU A 12 -9.96 4.27 -2.56
N ILE A 13 -9.87 4.22 -3.89
CA ILE A 13 -8.60 4.13 -4.63
C ILE A 13 -7.72 5.34 -4.33
N VAL A 14 -8.25 6.56 -4.45
CA VAL A 14 -7.52 7.81 -4.19
C VAL A 14 -7.00 7.83 -2.76
N TRP A 15 -7.83 7.47 -1.79
CA TRP A 15 -7.46 7.44 -0.39
C TRP A 15 -6.37 6.41 -0.08
N LEU A 16 -6.51 5.19 -0.63
CA LEU A 16 -5.51 4.13 -0.47
C LEU A 16 -4.18 4.50 -1.10
N ASP A 17 -4.22 5.00 -2.32
CA ASP A 17 -3.01 5.38 -3.03
C ASP A 17 -2.29 6.53 -2.29
N PHE A 18 -3.05 7.47 -1.75
CA PHE A 18 -2.52 8.56 -0.92
C PHE A 18 -1.87 8.03 0.38
N LEU A 19 -2.54 7.10 1.08
CA LEU A 19 -2.02 6.49 2.31
C LEU A 19 -0.74 5.67 2.07
N LEU A 20 -0.73 4.89 1.00
CA LEU A 20 0.34 3.93 0.72
C LEU A 20 1.52 4.55 -0.07
N SER A 21 1.29 5.65 -0.77
CA SER A 21 2.34 6.33 -1.57
C SER A 21 3.27 7.23 -0.76
N GLY A 22 2.83 7.68 0.40
CA GLY A 22 3.63 8.57 1.26
C GLY A 22 4.99 7.99 1.64
N ASP A 23 5.06 6.69 1.88
CA ASP A 23 6.28 5.99 2.26
C ASP A 23 7.30 5.89 1.11
N ASN A 24 6.82 5.80 -0.13
CA ASN A 24 7.69 5.68 -1.30
C ASN A 24 8.51 6.96 -1.52
N ALA A 25 7.89 8.13 -1.30
CA ALA A 25 8.60 9.41 -1.39
C ALA A 25 9.68 9.55 -0.31
N VAL A 26 9.39 9.11 0.92
CA VAL A 26 10.38 9.10 2.02
C VAL A 26 11.52 8.16 1.69
N MET A 27 11.20 6.94 1.24
CA MET A 27 12.19 5.93 0.91
C MET A 27 13.12 6.40 -0.22
N LEU A 28 12.56 6.99 -1.27
CA LEU A 28 13.32 7.57 -2.36
C LEU A 28 14.25 8.67 -1.88
N ALA A 29 13.76 9.57 -1.01
CA ALA A 29 14.56 10.63 -0.42
C ALA A 29 15.70 10.07 0.45
N LEU A 30 15.47 9.02 1.24
CA LEU A 30 16.47 8.40 2.09
C LEU A 30 17.58 7.72 1.26
N VAL A 31 17.20 6.97 0.23
CA VAL A 31 18.16 6.26 -0.62
C VAL A 31 18.98 7.25 -1.45
N THR A 32 18.35 8.31 -1.98
CA THR A 32 19.04 9.30 -2.80
C THR A 32 19.93 10.25 -1.98
N ARG A 33 19.68 10.44 -0.69
CA ARG A 33 20.61 11.17 0.21
C ARG A 33 21.99 10.52 0.30
N ALA A 34 22.09 9.20 0.13
CA ALA A 34 23.37 8.48 0.11
C ALA A 34 24.17 8.67 -1.19
N LEU A 35 23.59 9.32 -2.22
CA LEU A 35 24.24 9.63 -3.47
C LEU A 35 25.07 10.92 -3.37
N PRO A 36 26.17 11.04 -4.16
CA PRO A 36 26.84 12.31 -4.38
C PRO A 36 25.88 13.39 -4.88
N GLN A 37 26.14 14.64 -4.54
CA GLN A 37 25.21 15.75 -4.78
C GLN A 37 24.79 15.88 -6.26
N GLU A 38 25.73 15.63 -7.18
CA GLU A 38 25.54 15.66 -8.64
C GLU A 38 24.60 14.53 -9.14
N GLN A 39 24.57 13.40 -8.43
CA GLN A 39 23.79 12.23 -8.80
C GLN A 39 22.40 12.17 -8.12
N ARG A 40 22.09 13.10 -7.21
CA ARG A 40 20.81 13.08 -6.47
C ARG A 40 19.60 13.32 -7.37
N ARG A 41 19.66 14.33 -8.27
CA ARG A 41 18.57 14.61 -9.21
C ARG A 41 18.32 13.46 -10.17
N PRO A 42 19.32 12.95 -10.92
CA PRO A 42 19.09 11.77 -11.75
C PRO A 42 18.66 10.54 -10.93
N GLY A 43 19.18 10.36 -9.72
CA GLY A 43 18.75 9.27 -8.82
C GLY A 43 17.28 9.34 -8.44
N VAL A 44 16.75 10.54 -8.14
CA VAL A 44 15.32 10.74 -7.87
C VAL A 44 14.48 10.44 -9.11
N LEU A 45 14.87 10.97 -10.28
CA LEU A 45 14.12 10.75 -11.52
C LEU A 45 14.07 9.26 -11.91
N LEU A 46 15.22 8.58 -11.88
CA LEU A 46 15.32 7.17 -12.20
C LEU A 46 14.58 6.29 -11.16
N GLY A 47 14.69 6.62 -9.88
CA GLY A 47 13.96 5.92 -8.83
C GLY A 47 12.44 6.08 -8.96
N THR A 48 11.96 7.29 -9.25
CA THR A 48 10.54 7.54 -9.52
C THR A 48 10.05 6.77 -10.75
N ALA A 49 10.83 6.79 -11.84
CA ALA A 49 10.50 6.02 -13.04
C ALA A 49 10.44 4.51 -12.77
N LEU A 50 11.37 4.01 -11.94
CA LEU A 50 11.39 2.61 -11.51
C LEU A 50 10.14 2.24 -10.69
N PHE A 51 9.72 3.09 -9.75
CA PHE A 51 8.50 2.89 -8.97
C PHE A 51 7.25 2.85 -9.85
N ILE A 52 7.15 3.76 -10.83
CA ILE A 52 6.04 3.77 -11.79
C ILE A 52 6.04 2.48 -12.62
N LEU A 53 7.20 2.09 -13.14
CA LEU A 53 7.32 0.86 -13.94
C LEU A 53 6.89 -0.37 -13.14
N LEU A 54 7.33 -0.47 -11.89
CA LEU A 54 6.99 -1.58 -11.01
C LEU A 54 5.46 -1.68 -10.77
N ARG A 55 4.81 -0.55 -10.53
CA ARG A 55 3.35 -0.48 -10.39
C ARG A 55 2.61 -0.92 -11.66
N ILE A 56 3.09 -0.48 -12.83
CA ILE A 56 2.53 -0.91 -14.12
C ILE A 56 2.65 -2.43 -14.27
N VAL A 57 3.83 -2.98 -14.00
CA VAL A 57 4.07 -4.43 -14.10
C VAL A 57 3.14 -5.20 -13.15
N PHE A 58 3.02 -4.78 -11.90
CA PHE A 58 2.14 -5.45 -10.94
C PHE A 58 0.65 -5.26 -11.27
N ALA A 59 0.23 -4.10 -11.79
CA ALA A 59 -1.13 -3.89 -12.22
C ALA A 59 -1.52 -4.88 -13.34
N PHE A 60 -0.67 -5.04 -14.35
CA PHE A 60 -0.90 -6.00 -15.44
C PHE A 60 -0.84 -7.45 -14.95
N ALA A 61 0.12 -7.79 -14.09
CA ALA A 61 0.24 -9.13 -13.53
C ALA A 61 -1.03 -9.49 -12.72
N LEU A 62 -1.48 -8.60 -11.84
CA LEU A 62 -2.69 -8.83 -11.05
C LEU A 62 -3.95 -8.93 -11.92
N LEU A 63 -4.08 -8.10 -12.96
CA LEU A 63 -5.20 -8.21 -13.91
C LEU A 63 -5.20 -9.55 -14.66
N ALA A 64 -4.01 -10.09 -14.98
CA ALA A 64 -3.88 -11.36 -15.67
C ALA A 64 -4.17 -12.57 -14.76
N TYR A 65 -3.80 -12.50 -13.49
CA TYR A 65 -3.84 -13.63 -12.56
C TYR A 65 -4.92 -13.54 -11.48
N ALA A 66 -5.72 -12.47 -11.45
CA ALA A 66 -6.75 -12.24 -10.43
C ALA A 66 -7.81 -13.34 -10.32
N GLY A 67 -8.05 -14.08 -11.43
CA GLY A 67 -9.01 -15.20 -11.46
C GLY A 67 -8.47 -16.54 -10.96
N LEU A 68 -7.18 -16.63 -10.63
CA LEU A 68 -6.62 -17.89 -10.16
C LEU A 68 -7.00 -18.16 -8.70
N PRO A 69 -7.32 -19.42 -8.35
CA PRO A 69 -7.64 -19.81 -6.97
C PRO A 69 -6.47 -19.49 -6.02
N GLY A 70 -6.77 -18.90 -4.88
CA GLY A 70 -5.79 -18.54 -3.85
C GLY A 70 -5.10 -17.18 -4.05
N VAL A 71 -5.18 -16.55 -5.22
CA VAL A 71 -4.58 -15.23 -5.47
C VAL A 71 -5.28 -14.16 -4.60
N GLY A 72 -6.60 -14.25 -4.46
CA GLY A 72 -7.36 -13.37 -3.57
C GLY A 72 -6.96 -13.52 -2.10
N LEU A 73 -6.73 -14.74 -1.63
CA LEU A 73 -6.26 -15.03 -0.27
C LEU A 73 -4.85 -14.49 -0.02
N LEU A 74 -3.94 -14.67 -0.97
CA LEU A 74 -2.59 -14.07 -0.90
C LEU A 74 -2.66 -12.56 -0.88
N GLY A 75 -3.50 -11.96 -1.72
CA GLY A 75 -3.76 -10.53 -1.72
C GLY A 75 -4.33 -10.04 -0.40
N ALA A 76 -5.28 -10.75 0.18
CA ALA A 76 -5.84 -10.43 1.50
C ALA A 76 -4.76 -10.46 2.60
N ALA A 77 -3.89 -11.47 2.60
CA ALA A 77 -2.77 -11.55 3.54
C ALA A 77 -1.80 -10.37 3.39
N LEU A 78 -1.50 -9.95 2.14
CA LEU A 78 -0.67 -8.78 1.85
C LEU A 78 -1.32 -7.49 2.36
N LEU A 79 -2.63 -7.32 2.20
CA LEU A 79 -3.36 -6.14 2.69
C LEU A 79 -3.39 -6.08 4.22
N ILE A 80 -3.57 -7.21 4.90
CA ILE A 80 -3.46 -7.32 6.36
C ILE A 80 -2.05 -6.94 6.81
N TRP A 81 -1.03 -7.45 6.14
CA TRP A 81 0.36 -7.08 6.43
C TRP A 81 0.63 -5.60 6.18
N ALA A 82 0.08 -5.00 5.10
CA ALA A 82 0.14 -3.57 4.84
C ALA A 82 -0.51 -2.76 5.96
N ALA A 83 -1.70 -3.16 6.44
CA ALA A 83 -2.38 -2.52 7.56
C ALA A 83 -1.54 -2.54 8.86
N PHE A 84 -0.86 -3.66 9.12
CA PHE A 84 0.11 -3.77 10.21
C PHE A 84 1.29 -2.84 10.03
N SER A 85 1.83 -2.79 8.84
CA SER A 85 3.00 -1.98 8.49
C SER A 85 2.74 -0.48 8.63
N LEU A 86 1.51 0.00 8.37
CA LEU A 86 1.13 1.42 8.56
C LEU A 86 1.41 1.91 9.99
N GLY A 87 1.15 1.07 11.01
CA GLY A 87 1.41 1.39 12.42
C GLY A 87 2.87 1.15 12.86
N ALA A 88 3.67 0.44 12.05
CA ALA A 88 4.96 -0.11 12.48
C ALA A 88 6.19 0.65 11.99
N ARG A 89 6.04 1.62 11.11
CA ARG A 89 7.18 2.25 10.43
C ARG A 89 7.86 3.32 11.27
N ASP A 90 9.11 3.08 11.64
CA ASP A 90 10.03 4.07 12.20
C ASP A 90 10.85 4.73 11.09
N GLU A 91 10.91 6.07 11.11
CA GLU A 91 11.56 6.88 10.06
C GLU A 91 13.07 7.02 10.17
N ALA A 92 13.72 6.34 11.09
CA ALA A 92 15.14 6.55 11.34
C ALA A 92 15.99 5.80 10.31
N ALA A 93 16.33 6.49 9.22
CA ALA A 93 17.53 6.09 8.47
C ALA A 93 18.76 6.30 9.36
N PRO A 94 19.70 5.35 9.40
CA PRO A 94 20.94 5.53 10.16
C PRO A 94 21.68 6.78 9.62
N PRO A 95 22.18 7.67 10.51
CA PRO A 95 22.79 8.93 10.12
C PRO A 95 24.07 8.79 9.27
N ASN A 96 24.63 7.60 9.17
CA ASN A 96 25.90 7.28 8.49
C ASN A 96 25.73 6.22 7.38
N ALA A 97 24.76 6.39 6.46
CA ALA A 97 24.66 5.50 5.31
C ALA A 97 25.93 5.65 4.43
N PRO A 98 26.60 4.54 4.05
CA PRO A 98 27.76 4.60 3.17
C PRO A 98 27.39 5.22 1.83
N ARG A 99 28.30 6.00 1.22
CA ARG A 99 28.11 6.56 -0.12
C ARG A 99 27.80 5.43 -1.10
N ARG A 100 26.70 5.53 -1.81
CA ARG A 100 26.25 4.53 -2.78
C ARG A 100 26.48 5.01 -4.21
N THR A 101 26.65 4.06 -5.11
CA THR A 101 26.56 4.32 -6.56
C THR A 101 25.08 4.43 -6.94
N ILE A 102 24.79 5.06 -8.07
CA ILE A 102 23.40 5.22 -8.54
C ILE A 102 22.72 3.85 -8.78
N SER A 103 23.47 2.87 -9.29
CA SER A 103 22.99 1.50 -9.49
C SER A 103 22.63 0.80 -8.17
N ALA A 104 23.49 0.92 -7.16
CA ALA A 104 23.22 0.37 -5.83
C ALA A 104 22.02 1.05 -5.15
N ALA A 105 21.86 2.36 -5.38
CA ALA A 105 20.70 3.11 -4.90
C ALA A 105 19.39 2.64 -5.58
N LEU A 106 19.40 2.47 -6.90
CA LEU A 106 18.24 1.97 -7.66
C LEU A 106 17.89 0.53 -7.28
N LEU A 107 18.88 -0.34 -7.08
CA LEU A 107 18.63 -1.70 -6.61
C LEU A 107 18.03 -1.72 -5.21
N ALA A 108 18.50 -0.86 -4.31
CA ALA A 108 17.91 -0.72 -2.99
C ALA A 108 16.46 -0.19 -3.06
N CYS A 109 16.19 0.80 -3.93
CA CYS A 109 14.83 1.27 -4.20
C CYS A 109 13.93 0.11 -4.67
N LEU A 110 14.40 -0.66 -5.66
CA LEU A 110 13.64 -1.79 -6.20
C LEU A 110 13.33 -2.83 -5.12
N ALA A 111 14.33 -3.24 -4.35
CA ALA A 111 14.16 -4.24 -3.31
C ALA A 111 13.19 -3.81 -2.19
N MET A 112 13.19 -2.52 -1.86
CA MET A 112 12.34 -1.97 -0.81
C MET A 112 10.94 -1.64 -1.32
N ASP A 113 10.80 -1.17 -2.57
CA ASP A 113 9.51 -0.75 -3.14
C ASP A 113 8.70 -1.93 -3.70
N ALA A 114 9.34 -3.01 -4.15
CA ALA A 114 8.62 -4.12 -4.77
C ALA A 114 7.47 -4.68 -3.91
N PRO A 115 7.66 -5.00 -2.61
CA PRO A 115 6.56 -5.46 -1.78
C PRO A 115 5.50 -4.36 -1.56
N LEU A 116 5.89 -3.10 -1.48
CA LEU A 116 4.99 -1.96 -1.29
C LEU A 116 4.16 -1.68 -2.55
N ALA A 117 4.80 -1.71 -3.71
CA ALA A 117 4.14 -1.55 -5.01
C ALA A 117 3.12 -2.68 -5.25
N LEU A 118 3.47 -3.92 -4.88
CA LEU A 118 2.54 -5.05 -4.96
C LEU A 118 1.34 -4.84 -4.04
N GLN A 119 1.54 -4.45 -2.78
CA GLN A 119 0.47 -4.14 -1.83
C GLN A 119 -0.45 -3.04 -2.36
N ASN A 120 0.12 -1.95 -2.89
CA ASN A 120 -0.64 -0.84 -3.46
C ASN A 120 -1.52 -1.31 -4.63
N MET A 121 -0.98 -2.13 -5.52
CA MET A 121 -1.73 -2.61 -6.68
C MET A 121 -2.82 -3.61 -6.29
N VAL A 122 -2.59 -4.45 -5.29
CA VAL A 122 -3.61 -5.33 -4.72
C VAL A 122 -4.74 -4.51 -4.08
N ALA A 123 -4.40 -3.44 -3.33
CA ALA A 123 -5.39 -2.55 -2.72
C ALA A 123 -6.23 -1.82 -3.78
N VAL A 124 -5.59 -1.26 -4.82
CA VAL A 124 -6.27 -0.60 -5.95
C VAL A 124 -7.20 -1.57 -6.66
N GLN A 125 -6.74 -2.81 -6.94
CA GLN A 125 -7.55 -3.81 -7.60
C GLN A 125 -8.75 -4.26 -6.76
N ALA A 126 -8.54 -4.45 -5.46
CA ALA A 126 -9.62 -4.80 -4.53
C ALA A 126 -10.68 -3.68 -4.44
N ALA A 127 -10.26 -2.42 -4.38
CA ALA A 127 -11.15 -1.26 -4.39
C ALA A 127 -11.88 -1.09 -5.74
N ALA A 128 -11.22 -1.38 -6.85
CA ALA A 128 -11.78 -1.29 -8.20
C ALA A 128 -12.83 -2.38 -8.50
N GLN A 129 -12.96 -3.41 -7.67
CA GLN A 129 -13.95 -4.49 -7.79
C GLN A 129 -13.97 -5.17 -9.18
N GLY A 130 -12.80 -5.38 -9.78
CA GLY A 130 -12.66 -5.96 -11.11
C GLY A 130 -12.90 -5.00 -12.28
N SER A 131 -13.20 -3.73 -12.03
CA SER A 131 -13.35 -2.70 -13.05
C SER A 131 -11.99 -2.28 -13.61
N ARG A 132 -11.66 -2.71 -14.83
CA ARG A 132 -10.42 -2.33 -15.52
C ARG A 132 -10.22 -0.80 -15.63
N PRO A 133 -11.26 0.00 -15.99
CA PRO A 133 -11.12 1.46 -16.04
C PRO A 133 -10.73 2.07 -14.70
N LEU A 134 -11.29 1.59 -13.59
CA LEU A 134 -10.94 2.10 -12.26
C LEU A 134 -9.50 1.75 -11.85
N VAL A 135 -9.00 0.56 -12.22
CA VAL A 135 -7.58 0.20 -12.01
C VAL A 135 -6.67 1.14 -12.81
N GLN A 136 -7.02 1.44 -14.06
CA GLN A 136 -6.25 2.36 -14.91
C GLN A 136 -6.24 3.79 -14.34
N ILE A 137 -7.39 4.28 -13.86
CA ILE A 137 -7.49 5.59 -13.20
C ILE A 137 -6.65 5.59 -11.92
N GLY A 138 -6.74 4.55 -11.10
CA GLY A 138 -5.92 4.41 -9.89
C GLY A 138 -4.42 4.45 -10.20
N LEU A 139 -3.99 3.68 -11.20
CA LEU A 139 -2.60 3.70 -11.64
C LEU A 139 -2.16 5.10 -12.15
N ALA A 140 -3.01 5.78 -12.92
CA ALA A 140 -2.72 7.13 -13.42
C ALA A 140 -2.62 8.16 -12.28
N LEU A 141 -3.43 8.03 -11.22
CA LEU A 141 -3.39 8.89 -10.05
C LEU A 141 -2.16 8.64 -9.17
N SER A 142 -1.66 7.40 -9.11
CA SER A 142 -0.44 7.05 -8.38
C SER A 142 0.78 7.83 -8.87
N ILE A 143 0.86 8.13 -10.16
CA ILE A 143 2.02 8.81 -10.78
C ILE A 143 2.21 10.24 -10.22
N PRO A 144 1.22 11.15 -10.27
CA PRO A 144 1.37 12.48 -9.70
C PRO A 144 1.53 12.45 -8.17
N LEU A 145 0.91 11.52 -7.46
CA LEU A 145 1.06 11.40 -6.02
C LEU A 145 2.49 11.02 -5.62
N LEU A 146 3.14 10.14 -6.35
CA LEU A 146 4.57 9.83 -6.17
C LEU A 146 5.46 11.03 -6.45
N ALA A 147 5.15 11.80 -7.50
CA ALA A 147 5.94 12.96 -7.90
C ALA A 147 5.75 14.17 -6.97
N LEU A 148 4.52 14.36 -6.46
CA LEU A 148 4.13 15.50 -5.63
C LEU A 148 4.25 15.22 -4.12
N GLY A 149 4.55 13.97 -3.71
CA GLY A 149 4.64 13.54 -2.31
C GLY A 149 5.55 14.43 -1.48
N SER A 150 5.01 15.57 -1.02
CA SER A 150 5.74 16.51 -0.16
C SER A 150 5.77 15.99 1.27
N ALA A 151 6.88 16.25 1.99
CA ALA A 151 7.04 15.90 3.39
C ALA A 151 5.88 16.41 4.29
N GLN A 152 5.20 17.49 3.88
CA GLN A 152 4.06 18.06 4.59
C GLN A 152 2.82 17.15 4.55
N PHE A 153 2.52 16.53 3.39
CA PHE A 153 1.42 15.58 3.26
C PHE A 153 1.64 14.33 4.10
N ILE A 154 2.87 13.82 4.15
CA ILE A 154 3.25 12.67 4.96
C ILE A 154 2.97 12.92 6.44
N THR A 155 3.25 14.12 6.94
CA THR A 155 3.00 14.50 8.33
C THR A 155 1.50 14.48 8.69
N VAL A 156 0.63 14.87 7.76
CA VAL A 156 -0.82 14.82 7.96
C VAL A 156 -1.32 13.37 7.97
N LEU A 157 -0.87 12.55 7.03
CA LEU A 157 -1.27 11.14 6.90
C LEU A 157 -0.86 10.28 8.11
N ARG A 158 0.20 10.66 8.81
CA ARG A 158 0.69 9.96 9.99
C ARG A 158 -0.06 10.29 11.28
N LYS A 159 -1.09 11.13 11.23
CA LYS A 159 -1.95 11.34 12.40
C LYS A 159 -2.65 10.02 12.75
N PRO A 160 -2.64 9.62 14.05
CA PRO A 160 -3.19 8.33 14.48
C PRO A 160 -4.59 8.01 13.96
N PRO A 161 -5.57 8.94 13.93
CA PRO A 161 -6.90 8.62 13.43
C PRO A 161 -6.91 8.20 11.95
N LEU A 162 -6.07 8.84 11.12
CA LEU A 162 -5.97 8.53 9.69
C LEU A 162 -5.29 7.19 9.45
N LEU A 163 -4.28 6.85 10.25
CA LEU A 163 -3.63 5.53 10.19
C LEU A 163 -4.60 4.40 10.58
N TRP A 164 -5.44 4.61 11.61
CA TRP A 164 -6.44 3.62 12.01
C TRP A 164 -7.54 3.46 10.96
N ALA A 165 -8.01 4.56 10.37
CA ALA A 165 -8.97 4.52 9.28
C ALA A 165 -8.40 3.80 8.06
N GLY A 166 -7.13 4.06 7.72
CA GLY A 166 -6.42 3.36 6.65
C GLY A 166 -6.24 1.88 6.91
N ALA A 167 -5.85 1.49 8.13
CA ALA A 167 -5.74 0.09 8.53
C ALA A 167 -7.12 -0.62 8.47
N GLY A 168 -8.19 0.05 8.90
CA GLY A 168 -9.55 -0.46 8.79
C GLY A 168 -10.00 -0.66 7.35
N LEU A 169 -9.70 0.29 6.47
CA LEU A 169 -10.02 0.17 5.04
C LEU A 169 -9.25 -0.97 4.37
N LEU A 170 -7.95 -1.11 4.65
CA LEU A 170 -7.16 -2.23 4.15
C LEU A 170 -7.70 -3.58 4.65
N GLY A 171 -8.12 -3.65 5.91
CA GLY A 171 -8.78 -4.83 6.47
C GLY A 171 -10.11 -5.13 5.78
N TRP A 172 -10.93 -4.12 5.53
CA TRP A 172 -12.19 -4.25 4.79
C TRP A 172 -11.96 -4.86 3.41
N LEU A 173 -10.98 -4.32 2.65
CA LEU A 173 -10.63 -4.82 1.33
C LEU A 173 -10.04 -6.23 1.39
N ALA A 174 -9.23 -6.53 2.41
CA ALA A 174 -8.72 -7.88 2.62
C ALA A 174 -9.84 -8.91 2.84
N GLY A 175 -10.82 -8.56 3.68
CA GLY A 175 -12.00 -9.41 3.92
C GLY A 175 -12.83 -9.64 2.64
N ARG A 176 -13.03 -8.58 1.84
CA ARG A 176 -13.73 -8.69 0.54
C ARG A 176 -12.97 -9.59 -0.43
N LEU A 177 -11.66 -9.38 -0.54
CA LEU A 177 -10.80 -10.13 -1.46
C LEU A 177 -10.75 -11.61 -1.07
N ALA A 178 -10.63 -11.91 0.23
CA ALA A 178 -10.68 -13.28 0.73
C ALA A 178 -12.04 -13.95 0.48
N ALA A 179 -13.14 -13.25 0.76
CA ALA A 179 -14.49 -13.79 0.55
C ALA A 179 -14.83 -14.03 -0.94
N SER A 180 -14.15 -13.35 -1.86
CA SER A 180 -14.35 -13.50 -3.30
C SER A 180 -13.37 -14.50 -3.96
N ASP A 181 -12.44 -15.09 -3.21
CA ASP A 181 -11.49 -16.06 -3.76
C ASP A 181 -12.17 -17.37 -4.16
N ALA A 182 -11.75 -17.93 -5.29
CA ALA A 182 -12.34 -19.16 -5.84
C ALA A 182 -12.23 -20.35 -4.87
N LEU A 183 -11.17 -20.45 -4.04
CA LEU A 183 -11.03 -21.49 -3.03
C LEU A 183 -12.06 -21.35 -1.91
N VAL A 184 -12.36 -20.12 -1.51
CA VAL A 184 -13.37 -19.83 -0.49
C VAL A 184 -14.77 -20.09 -1.06
N LEU A 185 -15.03 -19.68 -2.30
CA LEU A 185 -16.30 -19.91 -2.98
C LEU A 185 -16.58 -21.41 -3.25
N ALA A 186 -15.55 -22.23 -3.41
CA ALA A 186 -15.67 -23.68 -3.54
C ALA A 186 -15.85 -24.40 -2.19
N SER A 187 -15.69 -23.70 -1.06
CA SER A 187 -15.84 -24.29 0.28
C SER A 187 -17.32 -24.48 0.64
N PRO A 188 -17.66 -25.46 1.51
CA PRO A 188 -19.04 -25.69 1.98
C PRO A 188 -19.54 -24.62 2.97
N ALA A 189 -18.75 -23.60 3.24
CA ALA A 189 -19.10 -22.52 4.15
C ALA A 189 -20.27 -21.66 3.61
N PRO A 190 -21.12 -21.09 4.46
CA PRO A 190 -22.22 -20.23 4.02
C PRO A 190 -21.67 -18.95 3.41
N GLN A 191 -21.75 -18.88 2.07
CA GLN A 191 -21.13 -17.82 1.25
C GLN A 191 -21.68 -16.44 1.59
N ASP A 192 -22.99 -16.33 1.84
CA ASP A 192 -23.64 -15.07 2.20
C ASP A 192 -23.07 -14.52 3.52
N VAL A 193 -22.89 -15.40 4.52
CA VAL A 193 -22.29 -15.03 5.80
C VAL A 193 -20.84 -14.57 5.62
N LEU A 194 -20.04 -15.28 4.84
CA LEU A 194 -18.66 -14.88 4.59
C LEU A 194 -18.59 -13.53 3.87
N ARG A 195 -19.43 -13.32 2.88
CA ARG A 195 -19.45 -12.09 2.09
C ARG A 195 -19.85 -10.88 2.92
N ASP A 196 -20.79 -11.04 3.85
CA ASP A 196 -21.31 -9.94 4.66
C ASP A 196 -20.45 -9.67 5.91
N PHE A 197 -19.88 -10.70 6.53
CA PHE A 197 -19.16 -10.58 7.79
C PHE A 197 -17.64 -10.52 7.67
N ALA A 198 -17.03 -11.12 6.66
CA ALA A 198 -15.57 -11.11 6.52
C ALA A 198 -14.98 -9.69 6.35
N PRO A 199 -15.56 -8.78 5.54
CA PRO A 199 -15.06 -7.42 5.41
C PRO A 199 -15.10 -6.62 6.72
N PRO A 200 -16.23 -6.50 7.44
CA PRO A 200 -16.27 -5.74 8.68
C PRO A 200 -15.44 -6.39 9.80
N ALA A 201 -15.40 -7.71 9.88
CA ALA A 201 -14.57 -8.42 10.87
C ALA A 201 -13.07 -8.17 10.63
N ALA A 202 -12.62 -8.23 9.38
CA ALA A 202 -11.24 -7.93 9.03
C ALA A 202 -10.91 -6.43 9.24
N ALA A 203 -11.83 -5.52 8.95
CA ALA A 203 -11.66 -4.09 9.21
C ALA A 203 -11.49 -3.79 10.70
N LEU A 204 -12.36 -4.33 11.54
CA LEU A 204 -12.31 -4.14 12.99
C LEU A 204 -11.04 -4.75 13.60
N SER A 205 -10.64 -5.95 13.17
CA SER A 205 -9.44 -6.62 13.67
C SER A 205 -8.17 -5.85 13.31
N THR A 206 -8.01 -5.39 12.06
CA THR A 206 -6.85 -4.61 11.65
C THR A 206 -6.80 -3.23 12.30
N MET A 207 -7.95 -2.56 12.46
CA MET A 207 -8.03 -1.28 13.15
C MET A 207 -7.67 -1.41 14.64
N LEU A 208 -8.18 -2.45 15.32
CA LEU A 208 -7.87 -2.73 16.72
C LEU A 208 -6.38 -3.04 16.90
N LEU A 209 -5.81 -3.86 16.03
CA LEU A 209 -4.39 -4.18 16.04
C LEU A 209 -3.55 -2.93 15.82
N ALA A 210 -3.87 -2.11 14.83
CA ALA A 210 -3.17 -0.85 14.58
C ALA A 210 -3.24 0.09 15.79
N TYR A 211 -4.40 0.15 16.48
CA TYR A 211 -4.59 0.93 17.70
C TYR A 211 -3.71 0.41 18.85
N VAL A 212 -3.72 -0.90 19.11
CA VAL A 212 -2.93 -1.51 20.20
C VAL A 212 -1.43 -1.30 19.97
N PHE A 213 -0.95 -1.53 18.74
CA PHE A 213 0.46 -1.33 18.40
C PHE A 213 0.88 0.14 18.50
N SER A 214 0.02 1.07 18.12
CA SER A 214 0.31 2.51 18.23
C SER A 214 0.39 2.98 19.70
N ARG A 215 -0.39 2.38 20.60
CA ARG A 215 -0.31 2.67 22.06
C ARG A 215 0.92 2.05 22.74
N GLY A 216 1.25 0.82 22.40
CA GLY A 216 2.41 0.11 22.98
C GLY A 216 3.73 0.82 22.72
N ARG A 217 3.83 1.63 21.67
CA ARG A 217 5.01 2.44 21.36
C ARG A 217 5.11 3.74 22.14
N ARG A 218 3.99 4.38 22.45
CA ARG A 218 3.99 5.60 23.31
C ARG A 218 4.48 5.34 24.73
N VAL A 219 4.37 4.08 25.19
CA VAL A 219 4.84 3.65 26.52
C VAL A 219 6.35 3.37 26.54
N LYS A 220 6.95 3.01 25.37
CA LYS A 220 8.42 2.91 25.23
C LYS A 220 8.93 4.23 24.67
N GLY A 221 8.99 5.27 25.52
CA GLY A 221 9.63 6.54 25.20
C GLY A 221 11.09 6.35 24.77
N PRO A 222 11.71 7.37 24.09
CA PRO A 222 13.10 7.26 23.66
C PRO A 222 13.97 6.90 24.85
N LYS A 223 14.71 5.80 24.75
CA LYS A 223 15.83 5.56 25.67
C LYS A 223 16.83 6.66 25.39
N ILE A 224 16.95 7.58 26.35
CA ILE A 224 17.97 8.62 26.43
C ILE A 224 19.34 7.95 26.45
#